data_3262a5c0c6f8bc441f172bb8e517371a
#
_entry.id   3262a5c0c6f8bc441f172bb8e517371a
#
_cell.length_a   1.000
_cell.length_b   1.000
_cell.length_c   1.000
_cell.angle_alpha   90.00
_cell.angle_beta   90.00
_cell.angle_gamma   90.00
#
_symmetry.space_group_name_H-M   'P 1'
#
loop_
_entity.id
_entity.type
_entity.pdbx_description
1 polymer ?
#
loop_
_entity_poly.entity_id
_entity_poly.type
_entity_poly.pdbx_seq_one_letter_code
_entity_poly.pdbx_strand_id
1 'polypeptide(L)'
;MTFYTKILMLRSQLRGSRMKFVVRKDDLLNGIRIVERATVVKGLQPVLANVLIETVSDGQIKLSATDYDISITTLIDAQIELEGKFTLPAKKLGEIVSRLQDELVKLELIGSAVTITCKNSKFDIIGISASEFPQIEENISEDDSIEIETKPFTKAIRQVVSAAAGYETNNLLSGVVCEVNKNILEMAATDGNRLARVREVVKNNSVDEEKIFEMLICSKVLAELSKIALLTESENIKICKEFKKIVITIDKTKIITRLMQGQFPKYNQLIPQTFPKEAKIDKGILISALERVAVMVSEKNSIVKFEFGDDILRLSGDSPEAGNSQDEINIKYTGEPLTIAFNYKFVLEFLKIAESDDIMVQLNTPLSATVLAPCSDDDYVYLVMPVQLRN
;
A
#
# COMPACT_ATOMS: atom_id res chain seq x y z
N MET A 1 -13.02 -52.96 -23.74
CA MET A 1 -12.13 -51.85 -23.34
C MET A 1 -10.73 -52.36 -23.46
N THR A 2 -10.06 -52.04 -24.60
CA THR A 2 -8.84 -52.68 -25.06
C THR A 2 -7.66 -52.28 -24.20
N PHE A 3 -6.71 -53.20 -24.00
CA PHE A 3 -5.44 -53.04 -23.27
C PHE A 3 -4.68 -51.76 -23.66
N TYR A 4 -4.86 -51.30 -24.89
CA TYR A 4 -4.30 -50.05 -25.43
C TYR A 4 -4.89 -48.76 -24.82
N THR A 5 -6.20 -48.78 -24.48
CA THR A 5 -6.87 -47.61 -23.83
C THR A 5 -6.45 -47.49 -22.36
N LYS A 6 -6.16 -48.63 -21.70
CA LYS A 6 -5.64 -48.63 -20.32
C LYS A 6 -4.20 -48.12 -20.24
N ILE A 7 -3.37 -48.45 -21.25
CA ILE A 7 -2.00 -47.94 -21.35
C ILE A 7 -1.99 -46.46 -21.71
N LEU A 8 -2.90 -45.95 -22.52
CA LEU A 8 -3.07 -44.52 -22.82
C LEU A 8 -3.60 -43.76 -21.61
N MET A 9 -4.52 -44.30 -20.82
CA MET A 9 -4.97 -43.69 -19.57
C MET A 9 -3.87 -43.74 -18.49
N LEU A 10 -3.12 -44.82 -18.36
CA LEU A 10 -1.95 -44.90 -17.48
C LEU A 10 -0.82 -43.94 -17.92
N ARG A 11 -0.59 -43.77 -19.23
CA ARG A 11 0.37 -42.77 -19.74
C ARG A 11 -0.11 -41.34 -19.56
N SER A 12 -1.41 -41.07 -19.54
CA SER A 12 -1.95 -39.75 -19.21
C SER A 12 -1.91 -39.46 -17.71
N GLN A 13 -2.02 -40.46 -16.84
CA GLN A 13 -1.85 -40.34 -15.40
C GLN A 13 -0.36 -40.29 -14.97
N LEU A 14 0.56 -40.79 -15.77
CA LEU A 14 2.00 -40.75 -15.57
C LEU A 14 2.69 -39.55 -16.25
N ARG A 15 1.97 -38.67 -16.93
CA ARG A 15 2.44 -37.32 -17.23
C ARG A 15 2.34 -36.49 -15.97
N GLY A 16 3.23 -36.77 -15.02
CA GLY A 16 3.49 -35.85 -13.91
C GLY A 16 3.67 -34.43 -14.49
N SER A 17 3.07 -33.46 -13.87
CA SER A 17 3.21 -32.04 -14.25
C SER A 17 4.70 -31.78 -14.54
N ARG A 18 5.01 -31.34 -15.74
CA ARG A 18 6.38 -30.99 -16.14
C ARG A 18 6.36 -29.54 -16.54
N MET A 19 7.30 -28.79 -16.05
CA MET A 19 7.52 -27.37 -16.41
C MET A 19 9.02 -27.16 -16.38
N LYS A 20 9.56 -26.42 -17.35
CA LYS A 20 10.99 -26.12 -17.36
C LYS A 20 11.25 -24.82 -18.09
N PHE A 21 11.94 -23.92 -17.44
CA PHE A 21 12.32 -22.64 -18.01
C PHE A 21 13.59 -22.08 -17.37
N VAL A 22 14.19 -21.11 -18.07
CA VAL A 22 15.33 -20.32 -17.59
C VAL A 22 14.91 -18.85 -17.56
N VAL A 23 15.24 -18.16 -16.49
CA VAL A 23 14.87 -16.77 -16.25
C VAL A 23 16.05 -16.01 -15.65
N ARG A 24 16.10 -14.69 -15.85
CA ARG A 24 17.09 -13.84 -15.16
C ARG A 24 16.74 -13.77 -13.67
N LYS A 25 17.74 -13.87 -12.81
CA LYS A 25 17.60 -13.83 -11.35
C LYS A 25 16.86 -12.57 -10.88
N ASP A 26 17.30 -11.40 -11.40
CA ASP A 26 16.75 -10.12 -10.93
C ASP A 26 15.31 -9.94 -11.34
N ASP A 27 14.94 -10.36 -12.55
CA ASP A 27 13.54 -10.31 -13.03
C ASP A 27 12.64 -11.25 -12.20
N LEU A 28 13.12 -12.48 -11.92
CA LEU A 28 12.40 -13.42 -11.07
C LEU A 28 12.26 -12.90 -9.64
N LEU A 29 13.32 -12.35 -9.04
CA LEU A 29 13.29 -11.79 -7.70
C LEU A 29 12.35 -10.60 -7.60
N ASN A 30 12.38 -9.71 -8.59
CA ASN A 30 11.48 -8.56 -8.65
C ASN A 30 10.03 -9.00 -8.80
N GLY A 31 9.74 -9.92 -9.72
CA GLY A 31 8.40 -10.48 -9.90
C GLY A 31 7.86 -11.15 -8.62
N ILE A 32 8.70 -11.92 -7.89
CA ILE A 32 8.31 -12.53 -6.60
C ILE A 32 7.99 -11.44 -5.59
N ARG A 33 8.83 -10.40 -5.44
CA ARG A 33 8.61 -9.28 -4.50
C ARG A 33 7.33 -8.49 -4.79
N ILE A 34 6.93 -8.44 -6.06
CA ILE A 34 5.66 -7.81 -6.47
C ILE A 34 4.49 -8.68 -6.01
N VAL A 35 4.47 -9.96 -6.38
CA VAL A 35 3.28 -10.81 -6.13
C VAL A 35 3.16 -11.28 -4.68
N GLU A 36 4.28 -11.47 -3.95
CA GLU A 36 4.24 -11.90 -2.55
C GLU A 36 3.44 -10.98 -1.63
N ARG A 37 3.19 -9.73 -2.05
CA ARG A 37 2.35 -8.74 -1.35
C ARG A 37 0.88 -9.14 -1.26
N ALA A 38 0.43 -10.06 -2.11
CA ALA A 38 -0.89 -10.66 -2.07
C ALA A 38 -0.89 -12.07 -1.45
N THR A 39 0.17 -12.50 -0.75
CA THR A 39 0.21 -13.80 -0.09
C THR A 39 -0.21 -13.73 1.38
N VAL A 40 -0.75 -14.84 1.90
CA VAL A 40 -1.16 -14.99 3.30
C VAL A 40 -0.16 -15.88 4.03
N VAL A 41 0.57 -15.35 5.01
CA VAL A 41 1.58 -16.12 5.76
C VAL A 41 0.95 -17.11 6.74
N LYS A 42 -0.25 -16.81 7.28
CA LYS A 42 -1.00 -17.66 8.22
C LYS A 42 -2.46 -17.68 7.81
N GLY A 43 -2.91 -18.77 7.20
CA GLY A 43 -4.30 -18.92 6.75
C GLY A 43 -4.74 -20.37 6.73
N LEU A 44 -6.05 -20.60 6.59
CA LEU A 44 -6.65 -21.93 6.52
C LEU A 44 -6.30 -22.67 5.22
N GLN A 45 -5.89 -21.96 4.19
CA GLN A 45 -5.54 -22.52 2.89
C GLN A 45 -4.04 -22.30 2.60
N PRO A 46 -3.22 -23.36 2.70
CA PRO A 46 -1.77 -23.26 2.51
C PRO A 46 -1.36 -22.72 1.13
N VAL A 47 -2.16 -22.94 0.09
CA VAL A 47 -1.88 -22.49 -1.28
C VAL A 47 -1.84 -20.95 -1.41
N LEU A 48 -2.50 -20.21 -0.52
CA LEU A 48 -2.47 -18.74 -0.49
C LEU A 48 -1.14 -18.15 0.02
N ALA A 49 -0.28 -18.98 0.61
CA ALA A 49 1.11 -18.60 0.93
C ALA A 49 2.06 -18.79 -0.27
N ASN A 50 1.56 -19.36 -1.37
CA ASN A 50 2.34 -19.68 -2.54
C ASN A 50 2.17 -18.62 -3.64
N VAL A 51 3.17 -18.55 -4.49
CA VAL A 51 3.07 -17.92 -5.81
C VAL A 51 2.77 -18.99 -6.84
N LEU A 52 1.76 -18.77 -7.67
CA LEU A 52 1.51 -19.57 -8.87
C LEU A 52 2.44 -19.09 -9.97
N ILE A 53 3.15 -20.02 -10.58
CA ILE A 53 4.03 -19.80 -11.72
C ILE A 53 3.41 -20.54 -12.91
N GLU A 54 3.12 -19.82 -13.99
CA GLU A 54 2.56 -20.37 -15.23
C GLU A 54 3.42 -19.94 -16.41
N THR A 55 3.73 -20.84 -17.31
CA THR A 55 4.28 -20.47 -18.61
C THR A 55 3.16 -19.93 -19.49
N VAL A 56 3.39 -18.80 -20.14
CA VAL A 56 2.46 -18.19 -21.11
C VAL A 56 3.10 -18.13 -22.48
N SER A 57 2.31 -17.79 -23.51
CA SER A 57 2.83 -17.57 -24.85
C SER A 57 3.92 -16.48 -24.87
N ASP A 58 4.68 -16.43 -25.96
CA ASP A 58 5.66 -15.39 -26.23
C ASP A 58 6.90 -15.35 -25.35
N GLY A 59 7.31 -16.50 -24.79
CA GLY A 59 8.54 -16.59 -24.02
C GLY A 59 8.46 -15.88 -22.66
N GLN A 60 7.31 -15.92 -22.02
CA GLN A 60 7.08 -15.30 -20.71
C GLN A 60 6.54 -16.31 -19.68
N ILE A 61 6.79 -16.04 -18.42
CA ILE A 61 6.09 -16.68 -17.31
C ILE A 61 5.23 -15.64 -16.59
N LYS A 62 4.07 -16.08 -16.12
CA LYS A 62 3.19 -15.30 -15.27
C LYS A 62 3.35 -15.75 -13.83
N LEU A 63 3.62 -14.81 -12.94
CA LEU A 63 3.57 -15.00 -11.49
C LEU A 63 2.26 -14.44 -10.97
N SER A 64 1.59 -15.18 -10.07
CA SER A 64 0.31 -14.77 -9.49
C SER A 64 0.24 -15.12 -8.02
N ALA A 65 -0.35 -14.22 -7.22
CA ALA A 65 -0.70 -14.46 -5.83
C ALA A 65 -2.03 -13.80 -5.48
N THR A 66 -2.71 -14.33 -4.46
CA THR A 66 -3.99 -13.78 -3.99
C THR A 66 -4.24 -14.12 -2.52
N ASP A 67 -4.91 -13.20 -1.81
CA ASP A 67 -5.51 -13.42 -0.48
C ASP A 67 -7.04 -13.35 -0.54
N TYR A 68 -7.63 -13.39 -1.73
CA TYR A 68 -9.04 -13.18 -2.11
C TYR A 68 -9.50 -11.72 -2.10
N ASP A 69 -8.91 -10.84 -1.28
CA ASP A 69 -9.22 -9.41 -1.27
C ASP A 69 -8.42 -8.65 -2.32
N ILE A 70 -7.16 -9.03 -2.48
CA ILE A 70 -6.26 -8.53 -3.51
C ILE A 70 -5.66 -9.71 -4.27
N SER A 71 -5.59 -9.59 -5.58
CA SER A 71 -4.83 -10.49 -6.44
C SER A 71 -3.82 -9.68 -7.23
N ILE A 72 -2.60 -10.19 -7.33
CA ILE A 72 -1.52 -9.53 -8.07
C ILE A 72 -0.97 -10.53 -9.07
N THR A 73 -0.85 -10.09 -10.32
CA THR A 73 -0.22 -10.87 -11.39
C THR A 73 0.85 -10.03 -12.07
N THR A 74 1.94 -10.65 -12.49
CA THR A 74 3.00 -9.98 -13.26
C THR A 74 3.62 -10.92 -14.27
N LEU A 75 4.05 -10.38 -15.41
CA LEU A 75 4.71 -11.11 -16.47
C LEU A 75 6.20 -10.82 -16.44
N ILE A 76 7.02 -11.85 -16.59
CA ILE A 76 8.48 -11.75 -16.73
C ILE A 76 8.97 -12.58 -17.89
N ASP A 77 9.99 -12.09 -18.59
CA ASP A 77 10.54 -12.77 -19.76
C ASP A 77 11.35 -14.00 -19.31
N ALA A 78 11.18 -15.12 -20.00
CA ALA A 78 11.83 -16.38 -19.71
C ALA A 78 12.04 -17.23 -20.96
N GLN A 79 13.06 -18.08 -20.95
CA GLN A 79 13.26 -19.09 -22.00
C GLN A 79 12.54 -20.36 -21.59
N ILE A 80 11.40 -20.65 -22.23
CA ILE A 80 10.55 -21.80 -21.91
C ILE A 80 11.01 -23.01 -22.70
N GLU A 81 11.39 -24.09 -21.98
CA GLU A 81 11.72 -25.39 -22.57
C GLU A 81 10.53 -26.36 -22.53
N LEU A 82 9.73 -26.31 -21.45
CA LEU A 82 8.53 -27.11 -21.27
C LEU A 82 7.44 -26.26 -20.61
N GLU A 83 6.28 -26.20 -21.22
CA GLU A 83 5.13 -25.49 -20.68
C GLU A 83 4.53 -26.21 -19.47
N GLY A 84 3.97 -25.43 -18.55
CA GLY A 84 3.28 -25.95 -17.38
C GLY A 84 2.93 -24.88 -16.37
N LYS A 85 2.45 -25.34 -15.22
CA LYS A 85 2.12 -24.46 -14.09
C LYS A 85 2.24 -25.17 -12.77
N PHE A 86 2.67 -24.45 -11.74
CA PHE A 86 2.88 -24.98 -10.40
C PHE A 86 2.92 -23.87 -9.36
N THR A 87 2.68 -24.19 -8.08
CA THR A 87 2.78 -23.20 -7.01
C THR A 87 3.95 -23.49 -6.08
N LEU A 88 4.63 -22.44 -5.64
CA LEU A 88 5.74 -22.51 -4.69
C LEU A 88 5.53 -21.53 -3.53
N PRO A 89 5.98 -21.88 -2.29
CA PRO A 89 5.96 -20.96 -1.15
C PRO A 89 6.73 -19.68 -1.48
N ALA A 90 6.00 -18.54 -1.57
CA ALA A 90 6.53 -17.26 -2.06
C ALA A 90 7.75 -16.81 -1.27
N LYS A 91 7.65 -16.77 0.06
CA LYS A 91 8.73 -16.35 0.95
C LYS A 91 10.00 -17.22 0.78
N LYS A 92 9.83 -18.57 0.72
CA LYS A 92 10.96 -19.48 0.58
C LYS A 92 11.63 -19.35 -0.78
N LEU A 93 10.83 -19.19 -1.84
CA LEU A 93 11.34 -18.96 -3.19
C LEU A 93 12.13 -17.63 -3.25
N GLY A 94 11.58 -16.55 -2.69
CA GLY A 94 12.25 -15.25 -2.62
C GLY A 94 13.55 -15.29 -1.81
N GLU A 95 13.58 -16.00 -0.67
CA GLU A 95 14.80 -16.21 0.13
C GLU A 95 15.90 -16.92 -0.66
N ILE A 96 15.55 -17.97 -1.42
CA ILE A 96 16.52 -18.72 -2.23
C ILE A 96 17.02 -17.85 -3.37
N VAL A 97 16.11 -17.29 -4.18
CA VAL A 97 16.48 -16.51 -5.37
C VAL A 97 17.34 -15.30 -4.99
N SER A 98 17.06 -14.63 -3.87
CA SER A 98 17.85 -13.48 -3.40
C SER A 98 19.30 -13.81 -3.10
N ARG A 99 19.61 -15.08 -2.76
CA ARG A 99 20.96 -15.54 -2.38
C ARG A 99 21.73 -16.22 -3.50
N LEU A 100 21.12 -16.40 -4.69
CA LEU A 100 21.81 -16.96 -5.84
C LEU A 100 22.90 -16.00 -6.33
N GLN A 101 23.98 -16.56 -6.90
CA GLN A 101 25.18 -15.78 -7.27
C GLN A 101 25.28 -15.44 -8.76
N ASP A 102 24.40 -16.02 -9.60
CA ASP A 102 24.44 -15.84 -11.03
C ASP A 102 23.18 -15.18 -11.58
N GLU A 103 23.28 -14.66 -12.80
CA GLU A 103 22.21 -13.98 -13.51
C GLU A 103 21.10 -14.91 -14.01
N LEU A 104 21.41 -16.17 -14.34
CA LEU A 104 20.45 -17.13 -14.89
C LEU A 104 20.06 -18.20 -13.88
N VAL A 105 18.76 -18.38 -13.73
CA VAL A 105 18.15 -19.35 -12.84
C VAL A 105 17.28 -20.30 -13.65
N LYS A 106 17.52 -21.61 -13.52
CA LYS A 106 16.71 -22.64 -14.15
C LYS A 106 15.75 -23.23 -13.12
N LEU A 107 14.49 -23.34 -13.48
CA LEU A 107 13.47 -24.03 -12.71
C LEU A 107 12.95 -25.23 -13.50
N GLU A 108 12.86 -26.39 -12.84
CA GLU A 108 12.36 -27.62 -13.44
C GLU A 108 11.42 -28.35 -12.46
N LEU A 109 10.15 -28.51 -12.86
CA LEU A 109 9.16 -29.27 -12.11
C LEU A 109 9.28 -30.76 -12.44
N ILE A 110 9.49 -31.58 -11.41
CA ILE A 110 9.55 -33.03 -11.52
C ILE A 110 8.63 -33.62 -10.44
N GLY A 111 7.45 -34.08 -10.85
CA GLY A 111 6.43 -34.58 -9.92
C GLY A 111 5.84 -33.45 -9.07
N SER A 112 6.08 -33.49 -7.76
CA SER A 112 5.59 -32.47 -6.79
C SER A 112 6.69 -31.53 -6.28
N ALA A 113 7.90 -31.63 -6.81
CA ALA A 113 9.04 -30.80 -6.42
C ALA A 113 9.56 -29.99 -7.60
N VAL A 114 9.92 -28.72 -7.34
CA VAL A 114 10.64 -27.87 -8.29
C VAL A 114 12.09 -27.81 -7.89
N THR A 115 12.95 -28.21 -8.82
CA THR A 115 14.38 -28.04 -8.72
C THR A 115 14.78 -26.68 -9.25
N ILE A 116 15.41 -25.87 -8.43
CA ILE A 116 16.03 -24.59 -8.79
C ILE A 116 17.52 -24.81 -8.94
N THR A 117 18.07 -24.51 -10.10
CA THR A 117 19.50 -24.65 -10.38
C THR A 117 20.09 -23.32 -10.81
N CYS A 118 21.23 -22.97 -10.22
CA CYS A 118 22.02 -21.79 -10.57
C CYS A 118 23.50 -22.10 -10.36
N LYS A 119 24.26 -22.21 -11.45
CA LYS A 119 25.64 -22.71 -11.43
C LYS A 119 25.77 -24.04 -10.63
N ASN A 120 26.52 -23.99 -9.53
CA ASN A 120 26.79 -25.14 -8.64
C ASN A 120 25.73 -25.29 -7.53
N SER A 121 24.78 -24.37 -7.45
CA SER A 121 23.73 -24.40 -6.41
C SER A 121 22.50 -25.13 -6.93
N LYS A 122 21.96 -26.04 -6.13
CA LYS A 122 20.76 -26.78 -6.41
C LYS A 122 19.86 -26.81 -5.17
N PHE A 123 18.57 -26.48 -5.38
CA PHE A 123 17.55 -26.50 -4.33
C PHE A 123 16.33 -27.25 -4.85
N ASP A 124 15.77 -28.12 -4.03
CA ASP A 124 14.52 -28.80 -4.32
C ASP A 124 13.45 -28.27 -3.37
N ILE A 125 12.38 -27.68 -3.90
CA ILE A 125 11.26 -27.11 -3.12
C ILE A 125 9.99 -27.89 -3.43
N ILE A 126 9.31 -28.34 -2.39
CA ILE A 126 8.00 -28.94 -2.50
C ILE A 126 6.95 -27.81 -2.58
N GLY A 127 6.08 -27.89 -3.56
CA GLY A 127 4.97 -26.96 -3.75
C GLY A 127 3.62 -27.67 -3.70
N ILE A 128 2.61 -26.96 -4.13
CA ILE A 128 1.21 -27.41 -4.20
C ILE A 128 0.77 -27.39 -5.66
N SER A 129 -0.11 -28.31 -6.05
CA SER A 129 -0.62 -28.34 -7.42
C SER A 129 -1.29 -27.01 -7.79
N ALA A 130 -1.05 -26.53 -9.01
CA ALA A 130 -1.72 -25.33 -9.54
C ALA A 130 -3.25 -25.46 -9.59
N SER A 131 -3.79 -26.70 -9.58
CA SER A 131 -5.24 -26.93 -9.53
C SER A 131 -5.90 -26.53 -8.22
N GLU A 132 -5.13 -26.37 -7.14
CA GLU A 132 -5.60 -25.90 -5.83
C GLU A 132 -5.56 -24.37 -5.70
N PHE A 133 -4.89 -23.68 -6.63
CA PHE A 133 -4.78 -22.22 -6.61
C PHE A 133 -6.09 -21.59 -7.09
N PRO A 134 -6.60 -20.55 -6.40
CA PRO A 134 -7.81 -19.84 -6.81
C PRO A 134 -7.71 -19.25 -8.21
N GLN A 135 -8.79 -19.33 -8.98
CA GLN A 135 -8.84 -18.68 -10.27
C GLN A 135 -8.89 -17.15 -10.10
N ILE A 136 -7.98 -16.43 -10.76
CA ILE A 136 -7.94 -14.98 -10.80
C ILE A 136 -8.58 -14.52 -12.12
N GLU A 137 -9.67 -13.74 -12.02
CA GLU A 137 -10.32 -13.12 -13.16
C GLU A 137 -9.68 -11.77 -13.48
N GLU A 138 -8.76 -11.76 -14.43
CA GLU A 138 -8.02 -10.55 -14.85
C GLU A 138 -8.76 -9.72 -15.91
N ASN A 139 -9.72 -10.31 -16.60
CA ASN A 139 -10.44 -9.64 -17.67
C ASN A 139 -11.46 -8.65 -17.11
N ILE A 140 -11.45 -7.46 -17.65
CA ILE A 140 -12.34 -6.34 -17.33
C ILE A 140 -12.55 -5.52 -18.61
N SER A 141 -13.76 -4.93 -18.76
CA SER A 141 -13.97 -3.94 -19.82
C SER A 141 -13.10 -2.70 -19.57
N GLU A 142 -12.58 -2.12 -20.64
CA GLU A 142 -11.81 -0.89 -20.62
C GLU A 142 -12.66 0.36 -20.84
N ASP A 143 -13.99 0.21 -20.99
CA ASP A 143 -14.92 1.31 -21.27
C ASP A 143 -14.96 2.35 -20.15
N ASP A 144 -14.74 1.92 -18.90
CA ASP A 144 -14.64 2.79 -17.73
C ASP A 144 -13.20 2.75 -17.19
N SER A 145 -12.31 3.47 -17.85
CA SER A 145 -10.88 3.49 -17.50
C SER A 145 -10.30 4.90 -17.51
N ILE A 146 -9.27 5.07 -16.68
CA ILE A 146 -8.41 6.26 -16.67
C ILE A 146 -6.94 5.84 -16.75
N GLU A 147 -6.12 6.72 -17.28
CA GLU A 147 -4.67 6.59 -17.24
C GLU A 147 -4.07 7.86 -16.62
N ILE A 148 -3.33 7.70 -15.54
CA ILE A 148 -2.76 8.79 -14.76
C ILE A 148 -1.27 8.56 -14.48
N GLU A 149 -0.54 9.65 -14.27
CA GLU A 149 0.90 9.58 -13.95
C GLU A 149 1.16 8.84 -12.63
N THR A 150 2.14 7.94 -12.63
CA THR A 150 2.51 7.11 -11.48
C THR A 150 2.97 7.93 -10.28
N LYS A 151 3.85 8.92 -10.49
CA LYS A 151 4.49 9.68 -9.41
C LYS A 151 3.49 10.50 -8.58
N PRO A 152 2.65 11.39 -9.16
CA PRO A 152 1.69 12.16 -8.37
C PRO A 152 0.64 11.24 -7.71
N PHE A 153 0.19 10.18 -8.40
CA PHE A 153 -0.76 9.23 -7.81
C PHE A 153 -0.18 8.50 -6.59
N THR A 154 1.04 8.00 -6.68
CA THR A 154 1.69 7.31 -5.55
C THR A 154 2.10 8.26 -4.43
N LYS A 155 2.42 9.53 -4.72
CA LYS A 155 2.62 10.58 -3.72
C LYS A 155 1.32 10.80 -2.95
N ALA A 156 0.21 11.01 -3.63
CA ALA A 156 -1.10 11.19 -3.02
C ALA A 156 -1.51 10.00 -2.13
N ILE A 157 -1.28 8.77 -2.59
CA ILE A 157 -1.50 7.56 -1.78
C ILE A 157 -0.72 7.63 -0.46
N ARG A 158 0.58 7.92 -0.49
CA ARG A 158 1.42 7.99 0.71
C ARG A 158 0.93 9.04 1.70
N GLN A 159 0.40 10.17 1.20
CA GLN A 159 -0.09 11.27 2.02
C GLN A 159 -1.39 10.93 2.76
N VAL A 160 -2.24 10.07 2.20
CA VAL A 160 -3.56 9.82 2.78
C VAL A 160 -3.73 8.46 3.45
N VAL A 161 -3.00 7.44 3.00
CA VAL A 161 -3.27 6.04 3.38
C VAL A 161 -3.14 5.79 4.88
N SER A 162 -2.26 6.52 5.57
CA SER A 162 -2.05 6.38 7.02
C SER A 162 -3.24 6.88 7.85
N ALA A 163 -4.05 7.78 7.30
CA ALA A 163 -5.22 8.32 7.98
C ALA A 163 -6.45 7.40 7.92
N ALA A 164 -6.44 6.36 7.09
CA ALA A 164 -7.51 5.38 7.04
C ALA A 164 -7.57 4.53 8.32
N ALA A 165 -8.76 4.03 8.67
CA ALA A 165 -8.92 3.06 9.75
C ALA A 165 -8.25 1.72 9.41
N GLY A 166 -7.92 0.94 10.42
CA GLY A 166 -7.35 -0.39 10.23
C GLY A 166 -8.27 -1.27 9.38
N TYR A 167 -7.72 -1.99 8.41
CA TYR A 167 -8.47 -2.84 7.46
C TYR A 167 -9.23 -3.99 8.16
N GLU A 168 -8.81 -4.39 9.36
CA GLU A 168 -9.46 -5.45 10.15
C GLU A 168 -10.88 -5.07 10.60
N THR A 169 -11.21 -3.79 10.61
CA THR A 169 -12.52 -3.28 11.05
C THR A 169 -13.64 -3.52 10.03
N ASN A 170 -13.32 -3.92 8.81
CA ASN A 170 -14.26 -4.09 7.68
C ASN A 170 -15.25 -2.91 7.55
N ASN A 171 -14.77 -1.71 7.79
CA ASN A 171 -15.50 -0.45 7.85
C ASN A 171 -15.16 0.40 6.63
N LEU A 172 -16.09 1.22 6.16
CA LEU A 172 -15.87 2.17 5.06
C LEU A 172 -14.67 3.10 5.29
N LEU A 173 -14.37 3.41 6.55
CA LEU A 173 -13.22 4.23 6.92
C LEU A 173 -11.86 3.52 6.73
N SER A 174 -11.84 2.21 6.47
CA SER A 174 -10.62 1.52 6.03
C SER A 174 -10.31 1.77 4.54
N GLY A 175 -11.19 2.46 3.83
CA GLY A 175 -11.02 2.87 2.45
C GLY A 175 -10.44 4.27 2.32
N VAL A 176 -9.94 4.54 1.12
CA VAL A 176 -9.54 5.85 0.63
C VAL A 176 -10.47 6.20 -0.52
N VAL A 177 -11.12 7.36 -0.45
CA VAL A 177 -11.85 7.89 -1.59
C VAL A 177 -10.85 8.52 -2.55
N CYS A 178 -10.97 8.18 -3.82
CA CYS A 178 -10.17 8.72 -4.91
C CYS A 178 -11.13 9.27 -5.96
N GLU A 179 -11.00 10.53 -6.27
CA GLU A 179 -11.77 11.21 -7.31
C GLU A 179 -10.82 11.83 -8.33
N VAL A 180 -11.03 11.52 -9.60
CA VAL A 180 -10.33 12.20 -10.70
C VAL A 180 -11.36 13.00 -11.47
N ASN A 181 -11.19 14.31 -11.51
CA ASN A 181 -12.03 15.24 -12.21
C ASN A 181 -11.14 16.12 -13.11
N LYS A 182 -11.26 15.94 -14.42
CA LYS A 182 -10.33 16.51 -15.40
C LYS A 182 -8.87 16.14 -15.03
N ASN A 183 -8.06 17.14 -14.76
CA ASN A 183 -6.64 16.97 -14.40
C ASN A 183 -6.39 17.09 -12.88
N ILE A 184 -7.43 16.99 -12.06
CA ILE A 184 -7.31 17.04 -10.60
C ILE A 184 -7.62 15.67 -10.03
N LEU A 185 -6.65 15.10 -9.35
CA LEU A 185 -6.82 13.96 -8.46
C LEU A 185 -7.06 14.49 -7.05
N GLU A 186 -8.20 14.18 -6.44
CA GLU A 186 -8.43 14.38 -5.02
C GLU A 186 -8.50 13.01 -4.32
N MET A 187 -7.75 12.86 -3.23
CA MET A 187 -7.80 11.67 -2.38
C MET A 187 -8.04 12.08 -0.94
N ALA A 188 -8.85 11.29 -0.22
CA ALA A 188 -9.06 11.50 1.20
C ALA A 188 -9.25 10.18 1.96
N ALA A 189 -8.79 10.17 3.22
CA ALA A 189 -8.96 9.07 4.16
C ALA A 189 -9.16 9.59 5.58
N THR A 190 -9.90 8.87 6.40
CA THR A 190 -10.12 9.19 7.82
C THR A 190 -10.40 7.95 8.62
N ASP A 191 -10.01 7.95 9.90
CA ASP A 191 -10.38 6.93 10.90
C ASP A 191 -11.35 7.48 11.97
N GLY A 192 -11.82 8.74 11.78
CA GLY A 192 -12.66 9.46 12.73
C GLY A 192 -11.91 10.31 13.75
N ASN A 193 -10.61 10.06 13.96
CA ASN A 193 -9.73 10.85 14.84
C ASN A 193 -8.76 11.74 14.07
N ARG A 194 -8.55 11.45 12.81
CA ARG A 194 -7.73 12.20 11.87
C ARG A 194 -8.29 12.08 10.46
N LEU A 195 -7.93 13.00 9.61
CA LEU A 195 -8.32 13.02 8.21
C LEU A 195 -7.14 13.56 7.39
N ALA A 196 -6.81 12.90 6.31
CA ALA A 196 -5.89 13.40 5.30
C ALA A 196 -6.65 13.66 4.00
N ARG A 197 -6.43 14.83 3.39
CA ARG A 197 -6.91 15.17 2.06
C ARG A 197 -5.77 15.74 1.24
N VAL A 198 -5.63 15.28 0.02
CA VAL A 198 -4.64 15.78 -0.93
C VAL A 198 -5.30 16.06 -2.28
N ARG A 199 -4.83 17.10 -2.95
CA ARG A 199 -5.10 17.37 -4.36
C ARG A 199 -3.80 17.40 -5.12
N GLU A 200 -3.76 16.73 -6.24
CA GLU A 200 -2.60 16.70 -7.14
C GLU A 200 -3.06 16.98 -8.56
N VAL A 201 -2.25 17.75 -9.27
CA VAL A 201 -2.45 17.90 -10.72
C VAL A 201 -1.88 16.68 -11.40
N VAL A 202 -2.70 15.97 -12.15
CA VAL A 202 -2.31 14.77 -12.88
C VAL A 202 -2.61 14.97 -14.37
N LYS A 203 -1.80 14.36 -15.23
CA LYS A 203 -2.20 14.21 -16.63
C LYS A 203 -3.18 13.04 -16.67
N ASN A 204 -4.39 13.35 -17.11
CA ASN A 204 -5.44 12.38 -17.33
C ASN A 204 -5.62 12.17 -18.84
N ASN A 205 -5.26 10.99 -19.31
CA ASN A 205 -5.40 10.62 -20.73
C ASN A 205 -6.71 9.85 -20.98
N SER A 206 -7.74 10.05 -20.14
CA SER A 206 -9.05 9.42 -20.36
C SER A 206 -9.74 9.96 -21.63
N VAL A 207 -10.56 9.10 -22.22
CA VAL A 207 -11.32 9.40 -23.45
C VAL A 207 -12.42 10.45 -23.19
N ASP A 208 -12.91 10.57 -21.94
CA ASP A 208 -13.96 11.49 -21.53
C ASP A 208 -13.49 12.39 -20.39
N GLU A 209 -13.02 13.59 -20.74
CA GLU A 209 -12.50 14.57 -19.78
C GLU A 209 -13.59 15.20 -18.88
N GLU A 210 -14.87 15.06 -19.23
CA GLU A 210 -16.00 15.60 -18.43
C GLU A 210 -16.49 14.61 -17.37
N LYS A 211 -16.09 13.33 -17.48
CA LYS A 211 -16.50 12.29 -16.56
C LYS A 211 -15.70 12.33 -15.26
N ILE A 212 -16.40 12.44 -14.13
CA ILE A 212 -15.79 12.26 -12.81
C ILE A 212 -15.59 10.76 -12.57
N PHE A 213 -14.35 10.37 -12.29
CA PHE A 213 -13.97 8.99 -11.99
C PHE A 213 -13.78 8.84 -10.48
N GLU A 214 -14.79 8.30 -9.81
CA GLU A 214 -14.79 8.13 -8.35
C GLU A 214 -14.61 6.65 -7.98
N MET A 215 -13.77 6.40 -6.96
CA MET A 215 -13.48 5.08 -6.43
C MET A 215 -13.32 5.12 -4.92
N LEU A 216 -13.82 4.11 -4.22
CA LEU A 216 -13.50 3.85 -2.83
C LEU A 216 -12.68 2.56 -2.77
N ILE A 217 -11.38 2.67 -2.51
CA ILE A 217 -10.42 1.58 -2.55
C ILE A 217 -9.89 1.31 -1.14
N CYS A 218 -9.77 0.04 -0.76
CA CYS A 218 -9.17 -0.35 0.51
C CYS A 218 -7.75 0.23 0.64
N SER A 219 -7.45 0.86 1.77
CA SER A 219 -6.15 1.49 2.04
C SER A 219 -4.97 0.51 1.93
N LYS A 220 -5.17 -0.76 2.31
CA LYS A 220 -4.18 -1.85 2.14
C LYS A 220 -3.78 -2.02 0.68
N VAL A 221 -4.75 -2.04 -0.24
CA VAL A 221 -4.49 -2.20 -1.68
C VAL A 221 -3.66 -1.04 -2.22
N LEU A 222 -4.02 0.20 -1.87
CA LEU A 222 -3.27 1.39 -2.27
C LEU A 222 -1.87 1.42 -1.67
N ALA A 223 -1.71 1.01 -0.42
CA ALA A 223 -0.40 0.90 0.22
C ALA A 223 0.50 -0.10 -0.52
N GLU A 224 -0.03 -1.26 -0.93
CA GLU A 224 0.75 -2.23 -1.71
C GLU A 224 1.02 -1.72 -3.13
N LEU A 225 0.06 -1.06 -3.79
CA LEU A 225 0.27 -0.40 -5.08
C LEU A 225 1.43 0.61 -5.02
N SER A 226 1.47 1.47 -3.98
CA SER A 226 2.57 2.44 -3.82
C SER A 226 3.94 1.78 -3.69
N LYS A 227 4.02 0.61 -3.04
CA LYS A 227 5.27 -0.16 -2.92
C LYS A 227 5.64 -0.87 -4.24
N ILE A 228 4.64 -1.38 -4.98
CA ILE A 228 4.84 -2.00 -6.29
C ILE A 228 5.36 -0.97 -7.30
N ALA A 229 4.81 0.24 -7.27
CA ALA A 229 5.25 1.32 -8.14
C ALA A 229 6.75 1.69 -7.97
N LEU A 230 7.33 1.44 -6.78
CA LEU A 230 8.77 1.62 -6.55
C LEU A 230 9.63 0.50 -7.18
N LEU A 231 9.01 -0.61 -7.56
CA LEU A 231 9.66 -1.76 -8.19
C LEU A 231 9.49 -1.78 -9.72
N THR A 232 8.74 -0.83 -10.25
CA THR A 232 8.45 -0.67 -11.68
C THR A 232 8.95 0.68 -12.17
N GLU A 233 9.24 0.79 -13.46
CA GLU A 233 9.70 2.04 -14.08
C GLU A 233 8.58 2.71 -14.91
N SER A 234 7.33 2.31 -14.71
CA SER A 234 6.20 2.83 -15.48
C SER A 234 5.89 4.28 -15.15
N GLU A 235 5.78 5.12 -16.17
CA GLU A 235 5.39 6.51 -16.02
C GLU A 235 3.90 6.68 -15.71
N ASN A 236 3.07 5.73 -16.18
CA ASN A 236 1.63 5.79 -16.07
C ASN A 236 1.04 4.54 -15.40
N ILE A 237 -0.09 4.72 -14.78
CA ILE A 237 -0.96 3.69 -14.19
C ILE A 237 -2.29 3.75 -14.92
N LYS A 238 -2.74 2.60 -15.45
CA LYS A 238 -4.09 2.45 -15.99
C LYS A 238 -4.99 1.82 -14.98
N ILE A 239 -6.15 2.43 -14.75
CA ILE A 239 -7.17 1.96 -13.81
C ILE A 239 -8.46 1.71 -14.58
N CYS A 240 -8.93 0.46 -14.60
CA CYS A 240 -10.19 0.06 -15.21
C CYS A 240 -11.17 -0.33 -14.11
N LYS A 241 -12.43 0.12 -14.25
CA LYS A 241 -13.51 -0.16 -13.31
C LYS A 241 -14.70 -0.82 -14.02
N GLU A 242 -15.19 -1.92 -13.47
CA GLU A 242 -16.38 -2.61 -13.95
C GLU A 242 -17.20 -3.12 -12.77
N PHE A 243 -18.42 -2.58 -12.57
CA PHE A 243 -19.26 -2.87 -11.42
C PHE A 243 -18.54 -2.67 -10.09
N LYS A 244 -18.18 -3.77 -9.41
CA LYS A 244 -17.51 -3.79 -8.10
C LYS A 244 -16.04 -4.14 -8.20
N LYS A 245 -15.55 -4.43 -9.39
CA LYS A 245 -14.18 -4.86 -9.66
C LYS A 245 -13.37 -3.69 -10.17
N ILE A 246 -12.13 -3.62 -9.76
CA ILE A 246 -11.13 -2.69 -10.26
C ILE A 246 -9.87 -3.47 -10.61
N VAL A 247 -9.27 -3.13 -11.73
CA VAL A 247 -7.97 -3.63 -12.18
C VAL A 247 -7.06 -2.44 -12.39
N ILE A 248 -5.97 -2.42 -11.65
CA ILE A 248 -4.92 -1.40 -11.73
C ILE A 248 -3.73 -2.03 -12.45
N THR A 249 -3.37 -1.48 -13.59
CA THR A 249 -2.24 -1.95 -14.39
C THR A 249 -1.09 -0.97 -14.32
N ILE A 250 0.08 -1.46 -13.95
CA ILE A 250 1.34 -0.71 -13.96
C ILE A 250 2.41 -1.58 -14.61
N ASP A 251 2.92 -1.15 -15.77
CA ASP A 251 3.78 -1.95 -16.63
C ASP A 251 3.16 -3.34 -16.93
N LYS A 252 3.89 -4.43 -16.69
CA LYS A 252 3.45 -5.83 -16.86
C LYS A 252 2.69 -6.38 -15.64
N THR A 253 2.39 -5.56 -14.66
CA THR A 253 1.75 -5.97 -13.39
C THR A 253 0.30 -5.53 -13.35
N LYS A 254 -0.59 -6.43 -12.94
CA LYS A 254 -2.01 -6.13 -12.65
C LYS A 254 -2.32 -6.39 -11.20
N ILE A 255 -2.99 -5.43 -10.57
CA ILE A 255 -3.55 -5.53 -9.23
C ILE A 255 -5.05 -5.55 -9.38
N ILE A 256 -5.68 -6.62 -8.94
CA ILE A 256 -7.12 -6.86 -9.04
C ILE A 256 -7.69 -6.82 -7.63
N THR A 257 -8.73 -6.02 -7.42
CA THR A 257 -9.45 -5.94 -6.14
C THR A 257 -10.90 -5.55 -6.36
N ARG A 258 -11.67 -5.52 -5.27
CA ARG A 258 -13.06 -5.03 -5.27
C ARG A 258 -13.12 -3.63 -4.70
N LEU A 259 -13.96 -2.80 -5.32
CA LEU A 259 -14.32 -1.50 -4.75
C LEU A 259 -15.14 -1.69 -3.48
N MET A 260 -14.86 -0.88 -2.48
CA MET A 260 -15.67 -0.84 -1.28
C MET A 260 -17.04 -0.21 -1.61
N GLN A 261 -18.09 -0.73 -0.99
CA GLN A 261 -19.47 -0.30 -1.26
C GLN A 261 -19.99 0.54 -0.10
N GLY A 262 -20.51 1.71 -0.40
CA GLY A 262 -21.11 2.61 0.59
C GLY A 262 -20.77 4.07 0.31
N GLN A 263 -21.34 4.96 1.11
CA GLN A 263 -21.09 6.40 1.00
C GLN A 263 -20.00 6.80 1.99
N PHE A 264 -18.87 7.26 1.48
CA PHE A 264 -17.80 7.81 2.32
C PHE A 264 -18.27 9.12 2.98
N PRO A 265 -17.85 9.44 4.21
CA PRO A 265 -18.22 10.68 4.89
C PRO A 265 -17.93 11.93 4.06
N LYS A 266 -18.77 12.96 4.18
CA LYS A 266 -18.54 14.27 3.54
C LYS A 266 -17.42 15.03 4.25
N TYR A 267 -16.19 14.57 4.07
CA TYR A 267 -14.99 15.02 4.77
C TYR A 267 -14.67 16.51 4.56
N ASN A 268 -15.00 17.08 3.41
CA ASN A 268 -14.76 18.51 3.13
C ASN A 268 -15.45 19.45 4.12
N GLN A 269 -16.57 19.00 4.73
CA GLN A 269 -17.30 19.78 5.75
C GLN A 269 -16.61 19.75 7.12
N LEU A 270 -15.68 18.82 7.34
CA LEU A 270 -14.94 18.67 8.60
C LEU A 270 -13.73 19.59 8.68
N ILE A 271 -13.26 20.11 7.55
CA ILE A 271 -12.07 20.97 7.47
C ILE A 271 -12.49 22.40 7.80
N PRO A 272 -12.02 22.99 8.92
CA PRO A 272 -12.32 24.37 9.26
C PRO A 272 -11.78 25.34 8.19
N GLN A 273 -12.47 26.43 7.98
CA GLN A 273 -12.11 27.43 6.95
C GLN A 273 -11.39 28.65 7.51
N THR A 274 -11.42 28.84 8.82
CA THR A 274 -10.82 30.00 9.50
C THR A 274 -10.11 29.57 10.77
N PHE A 275 -8.95 30.17 11.01
CA PHE A 275 -8.10 29.83 12.14
C PHE A 275 -7.63 31.12 12.83
N PRO A 276 -8.05 31.40 14.08
CA PRO A 276 -7.61 32.57 14.83
C PRO A 276 -6.19 32.39 15.39
N LYS A 277 -5.62 31.18 15.34
CA LYS A 277 -4.31 30.86 15.88
C LYS A 277 -3.53 30.04 14.87
N GLU A 278 -2.28 30.44 14.64
CA GLU A 278 -1.38 29.77 13.70
C GLU A 278 0.02 29.65 14.27
N ALA A 279 0.67 28.52 14.05
CA ALA A 279 2.05 28.30 14.39
C ALA A 279 2.82 27.79 13.17
N LYS A 280 3.90 28.48 12.83
CA LYS A 280 4.88 27.99 11.84
C LYS A 280 6.05 27.37 12.58
N ILE A 281 6.35 26.09 12.28
CA ILE A 281 7.28 25.26 13.04
C ILE A 281 8.21 24.53 12.09
N ASP A 282 9.52 24.52 12.38
CA ASP A 282 10.49 23.67 11.71
C ASP A 282 10.12 22.19 11.94
N LYS A 283 9.95 21.44 10.85
CA LYS A 283 9.54 20.03 10.88
C LYS A 283 10.54 19.14 11.62
N GLY A 284 11.85 19.33 11.35
CA GLY A 284 12.91 18.49 11.94
C GLY A 284 13.01 18.70 13.45
N ILE A 285 12.89 19.96 13.88
CA ILE A 285 12.89 20.32 15.30
C ILE A 285 11.67 19.73 15.99
N LEU A 286 10.47 19.83 15.39
CA LEU A 286 9.24 19.29 15.96
C LEU A 286 9.27 17.76 16.06
N ILE A 287 9.74 17.04 15.03
CA ILE A 287 9.92 15.59 15.06
C ILE A 287 10.81 15.20 16.23
N SER A 288 11.99 15.83 16.34
CA SER A 288 12.98 15.51 17.35
C SER A 288 12.45 15.76 18.78
N ALA A 289 11.71 16.87 18.98
CA ALA A 289 11.10 17.20 20.26
C ALA A 289 9.98 16.21 20.65
N LEU A 290 9.11 15.86 19.71
CA LEU A 290 8.06 14.87 19.93
C LEU A 290 8.63 13.48 20.24
N GLU A 291 9.68 13.06 19.53
CA GLU A 291 10.33 11.76 19.78
C GLU A 291 11.01 11.73 21.16
N ARG A 292 11.61 12.84 21.63
CA ARG A 292 12.15 12.91 22.99
C ARG A 292 11.07 12.83 24.06
N VAL A 293 9.99 13.61 23.92
CA VAL A 293 8.88 13.60 24.87
C VAL A 293 8.17 12.25 24.88
N ALA A 294 8.01 11.62 23.72
CA ALA A 294 7.32 10.34 23.57
C ALA A 294 7.98 9.18 24.33
N VAL A 295 9.27 9.27 24.67
CA VAL A 295 9.97 8.23 25.47
C VAL A 295 9.28 7.95 26.79
N MET A 296 8.70 8.98 27.44
CA MET A 296 8.04 8.87 28.73
C MET A 296 6.52 8.76 28.62
N VAL A 297 5.97 8.73 27.41
CA VAL A 297 4.52 8.61 27.19
C VAL A 297 4.10 7.14 27.24
N SER A 298 3.01 6.87 27.95
CA SER A 298 2.41 5.53 27.99
C SER A 298 2.00 5.06 26.59
N GLU A 299 2.42 3.85 26.20
CA GLU A 299 2.05 3.25 24.93
C GLU A 299 0.53 3.12 24.73
N LYS A 300 -0.22 2.95 25.83
CA LYS A 300 -1.67 2.80 25.81
C LYS A 300 -2.40 4.08 25.42
N ASN A 301 -1.89 5.24 25.85
CA ASN A 301 -2.57 6.51 25.65
C ASN A 301 -1.98 7.30 24.47
N SER A 302 -0.65 7.25 24.29
CA SER A 302 0.08 7.96 23.22
C SER A 302 -0.23 9.48 23.16
N ILE A 303 -0.53 10.11 24.31
CA ILE A 303 -0.97 11.50 24.40
C ILE A 303 0.21 12.40 24.75
N VAL A 304 0.40 13.48 23.99
CA VAL A 304 1.31 14.58 24.29
C VAL A 304 0.50 15.86 24.36
N LYS A 305 0.77 16.69 25.37
CA LYS A 305 0.21 18.02 25.55
C LYS A 305 1.09 19.04 24.83
N PHE A 306 0.47 19.94 24.10
CA PHE A 306 1.06 21.05 23.34
C PHE A 306 0.58 22.36 23.97
N GLU A 307 1.49 23.20 24.41
CA GLU A 307 1.21 24.52 24.96
C GLU A 307 1.87 25.57 24.05
N PHE A 308 1.04 26.31 23.32
CA PHE A 308 1.43 27.37 22.40
C PHE A 308 1.36 28.73 23.08
N GLY A 309 2.40 29.55 23.00
CA GLY A 309 2.39 30.93 23.50
C GLY A 309 3.80 31.55 23.43
N ASP A 310 3.89 32.88 23.32
CA ASP A 310 5.13 33.65 23.37
C ASP A 310 6.25 33.16 22.41
N ASP A 311 5.87 32.74 21.19
CA ASP A 311 6.76 32.13 20.20
C ASP A 311 7.50 30.86 20.68
N ILE A 312 6.94 30.20 21.68
CA ILE A 312 7.41 28.93 22.23
C ILE A 312 6.30 27.87 22.12
N LEU A 313 6.68 26.69 21.72
CA LEU A 313 5.87 25.48 21.87
C LEU A 313 6.49 24.60 22.96
N ARG A 314 5.74 24.41 24.05
CA ARG A 314 6.09 23.46 25.10
C ARG A 314 5.35 22.16 24.89
N LEU A 315 6.08 21.07 24.84
CA LEU A 315 5.56 19.71 24.72
C LEU A 315 5.73 18.99 26.06
N SER A 316 4.71 18.29 26.51
CA SER A 316 4.83 17.46 27.72
C SER A 316 4.05 16.16 27.60
N GLY A 317 4.65 15.10 28.13
CA GLY A 317 4.07 13.77 28.21
C GLY A 317 4.23 13.18 29.59
N ASP A 318 3.28 12.37 30.02
CA ASP A 318 3.30 11.72 31.31
C ASP A 318 2.90 10.24 31.23
N SER A 319 3.46 9.47 32.14
CA SER A 319 3.09 8.07 32.36
C SER A 319 3.08 7.81 33.85
N PRO A 320 1.99 7.27 34.42
CA PRO A 320 1.94 6.91 35.82
C PRO A 320 3.04 5.95 36.26
N GLU A 321 3.58 5.16 35.34
CA GLU A 321 4.58 4.13 35.62
C GLU A 321 6.02 4.61 35.37
N ALA A 322 6.23 5.55 34.43
CA ALA A 322 7.56 5.98 33.98
C ALA A 322 7.94 7.41 34.43
N GLY A 323 6.98 8.25 34.83
CA GLY A 323 7.21 9.65 35.16
C GLY A 323 6.81 10.60 34.05
N ASN A 324 7.42 11.79 33.98
CA ASN A 324 7.08 12.83 33.01
C ASN A 324 8.26 13.27 32.16
N SER A 325 7.96 13.90 31.03
CA SER A 325 8.92 14.52 30.13
C SER A 325 8.41 15.88 29.67
N GLN A 326 9.31 16.79 29.42
CA GLN A 326 9.01 18.11 28.88
C GLN A 326 10.12 18.55 27.92
N ASP A 327 9.73 19.25 26.85
CA ASP A 327 10.64 19.86 25.90
C ASP A 327 10.07 21.19 25.41
N GLU A 328 10.92 22.13 25.05
CA GLU A 328 10.53 23.43 24.54
C GLU A 328 11.24 23.73 23.22
N ILE A 329 10.50 24.23 22.26
CA ILE A 329 11.05 24.65 20.96
C ILE A 329 10.57 26.04 20.58
N ASN A 330 11.41 26.79 19.88
CA ASN A 330 11.04 28.09 19.34
C ASN A 330 10.19 27.90 18.09
N ILE A 331 9.13 28.69 17.97
CA ILE A 331 8.19 28.68 16.85
C ILE A 331 7.87 30.13 16.44
N LYS A 332 7.11 30.30 15.37
CA LYS A 332 6.44 31.58 15.09
C LYS A 332 4.97 31.37 15.37
N TYR A 333 4.45 32.03 16.38
CA TYR A 333 3.07 31.86 16.82
C TYR A 333 2.28 33.15 16.73
N THR A 334 1.05 33.04 16.25
CA THR A 334 0.08 34.15 16.20
C THR A 334 -1.22 33.69 16.85
N GLY A 335 -1.73 34.51 17.77
CA GLY A 335 -2.99 34.27 18.49
C GLY A 335 -2.82 34.18 20.00
N GLU A 336 -3.93 33.98 20.71
CA GLU A 336 -3.93 33.80 22.17
C GLU A 336 -3.33 32.47 22.57
N PRO A 337 -2.64 32.40 23.74
CA PRO A 337 -2.09 31.14 24.24
C PRO A 337 -3.10 30.00 24.21
N LEU A 338 -2.67 28.82 23.85
CA LEU A 338 -3.53 27.64 23.73
C LEU A 338 -2.84 26.39 24.26
N THR A 339 -3.56 25.63 25.07
CA THR A 339 -3.17 24.29 25.49
C THR A 339 -4.11 23.28 24.84
N ILE A 340 -3.54 22.28 24.17
CA ILE A 340 -4.27 21.23 23.45
C ILE A 340 -3.48 19.92 23.56
N ALA A 341 -4.14 18.77 23.46
CA ALA A 341 -3.47 17.47 23.49
C ALA A 341 -3.81 16.61 22.28
N PHE A 342 -2.82 15.88 21.79
CA PHE A 342 -2.98 15.00 20.64
C PHE A 342 -2.41 13.61 20.91
N ASN A 343 -2.91 12.64 20.15
CA ASN A 343 -2.15 11.42 19.94
C ASN A 343 -0.92 11.78 19.09
N TYR A 344 0.26 11.77 19.72
CA TYR A 344 1.50 12.20 19.09
C TYR A 344 1.87 11.37 17.84
N LYS A 345 1.43 10.11 17.77
CA LYS A 345 1.69 9.23 16.64
C LYS A 345 1.06 9.77 15.36
N PHE A 346 -0.15 10.35 15.46
CA PHE A 346 -0.81 10.95 14.30
C PHE A 346 -0.06 12.17 13.78
N VAL A 347 0.45 13.00 14.69
CA VAL A 347 1.27 14.16 14.34
C VAL A 347 2.58 13.70 13.69
N LEU A 348 3.28 12.72 14.28
CA LEU A 348 4.54 12.19 13.72
C LEU A 348 4.34 11.53 12.36
N GLU A 349 3.23 10.83 12.13
CA GLU A 349 2.94 10.24 10.83
C GLU A 349 2.80 11.30 9.74
N PHE A 350 2.07 12.38 10.01
CA PHE A 350 2.01 13.53 9.09
C PHE A 350 3.39 14.13 8.83
N LEU A 351 4.15 14.43 9.89
CA LEU A 351 5.46 15.06 9.79
C LEU A 351 6.46 14.23 8.97
N LYS A 352 6.42 12.90 9.07
CA LYS A 352 7.29 11.99 8.32
C LYS A 352 6.96 11.93 6.81
N ILE A 353 5.73 12.31 6.44
CA ILE A 353 5.24 12.27 5.05
C ILE A 353 5.33 13.65 4.40
N ALA A 354 5.14 14.72 5.15
CA ALA A 354 5.13 16.08 4.63
C ALA A 354 6.47 16.46 3.95
N GLU A 355 6.39 16.91 2.72
CA GLU A 355 7.53 17.32 1.89
C GLU A 355 7.77 18.84 2.01
N SER A 356 8.11 19.30 3.22
CA SER A 356 8.41 20.72 3.53
C SER A 356 9.35 20.78 4.72
N ASP A 357 10.18 21.80 4.79
CA ASP A 357 11.04 22.05 5.96
C ASP A 357 10.23 22.69 7.11
N ASP A 358 9.25 23.50 6.77
CA ASP A 358 8.34 24.15 7.72
C ASP A 358 6.92 23.61 7.62
N ILE A 359 6.26 23.51 8.76
CA ILE A 359 4.85 23.09 8.89
C ILE A 359 4.02 24.22 9.48
N MET A 360 2.84 24.41 8.91
CA MET A 360 1.81 25.27 9.46
C MET A 360 0.87 24.45 10.35
N VAL A 361 0.68 24.88 11.58
CA VAL A 361 -0.29 24.33 12.53
C VAL A 361 -1.37 25.36 12.75
N GLN A 362 -2.59 25.06 12.35
CA GLN A 362 -3.73 25.96 12.39
C GLN A 362 -4.75 25.50 13.45
N LEU A 363 -5.05 26.37 14.39
CA LEU A 363 -5.72 26.05 15.64
C LEU A 363 -6.95 26.97 15.89
N ASN A 364 -7.94 26.43 16.57
CA ASN A 364 -9.12 27.20 17.04
C ASN A 364 -9.25 27.15 18.55
N THR A 365 -9.83 26.07 19.09
CA THR A 365 -10.05 25.86 20.53
C THR A 365 -9.40 24.57 21.00
N PRO A 366 -9.25 24.34 22.32
CA PRO A 366 -8.68 23.10 22.83
C PRO A 366 -9.42 21.82 22.44
N LEU A 367 -10.67 21.92 22.00
CA LEU A 367 -11.53 20.78 21.63
C LEU A 367 -11.86 20.73 20.14
N SER A 368 -11.38 21.68 19.36
CA SER A 368 -11.60 21.72 17.91
C SER A 368 -10.49 20.99 17.16
N ALA A 369 -10.84 20.44 16.00
CA ALA A 369 -9.86 19.86 15.11
C ALA A 369 -8.77 20.87 14.74
N THR A 370 -7.52 20.40 14.73
CA THR A 370 -6.35 21.16 14.30
C THR A 370 -5.95 20.72 12.91
N VAL A 371 -5.59 21.69 12.08
CA VAL A 371 -5.07 21.42 10.73
C VAL A 371 -3.55 21.52 10.73
N LEU A 372 -2.90 20.54 10.16
CA LEU A 372 -1.48 20.51 9.85
C LEU A 372 -1.33 20.55 8.33
N ALA A 373 -0.48 21.44 7.84
CA ALA A 373 -0.20 21.56 6.40
C ALA A 373 1.29 21.85 6.18
N PRO A 374 1.90 21.34 5.09
CA PRO A 374 3.22 21.79 4.67
C PRO A 374 3.15 23.27 4.25
N CYS A 375 4.14 24.10 4.62
CA CYS A 375 4.15 25.51 4.19
C CYS A 375 4.39 25.69 2.69
N SER A 376 4.83 24.65 1.99
CA SER A 376 5.09 24.64 0.55
C SER A 376 3.98 24.05 -0.31
N ASP A 377 2.92 23.53 0.29
CA ASP A 377 1.88 22.76 -0.40
C ASP A 377 0.53 22.94 0.30
N ASP A 378 -0.29 23.84 -0.23
CA ASP A 378 -1.63 24.15 0.30
C ASP A 378 -2.68 23.06 -0.07
N ASP A 379 -2.34 22.15 -0.96
CA ASP A 379 -3.23 21.09 -1.43
C ASP A 379 -3.18 19.83 -0.57
N TYR A 380 -2.18 19.72 0.33
CA TYR A 380 -2.12 18.66 1.34
C TYR A 380 -2.59 19.17 2.71
N VAL A 381 -3.71 18.69 3.17
CA VAL A 381 -4.34 19.04 4.47
C VAL A 381 -4.44 17.79 5.34
N TYR A 382 -3.92 17.88 6.55
CA TYR A 382 -4.03 16.81 7.55
C TYR A 382 -4.69 17.35 8.81
N LEU A 383 -5.83 16.79 9.17
CA LEU A 383 -6.61 17.19 10.32
C LEU A 383 -6.45 16.17 11.43
N VAL A 384 -6.20 16.66 12.66
CA VAL A 384 -6.09 15.83 13.87
C VAL A 384 -7.10 16.30 14.90
N MET A 385 -7.90 15.35 15.42
CA MET A 385 -8.80 15.61 16.54
C MET A 385 -8.01 15.65 17.84
N PRO A 386 -8.26 16.64 18.72
CA PRO A 386 -7.65 16.69 20.03
C PRO A 386 -8.19 15.60 20.95
N VAL A 387 -7.37 15.22 21.91
CA VAL A 387 -7.76 14.33 23.00
C VAL A 387 -8.12 15.17 24.23
N GLN A 388 -9.28 14.91 24.80
CA GLN A 388 -9.70 15.61 26.01
C GLN A 388 -8.85 15.17 27.19
N LEU A 389 -8.11 16.11 27.79
CA LEU A 389 -7.40 15.91 29.03
C LEU A 389 -8.43 15.77 30.16
N ARG A 390 -8.42 14.67 30.88
CA ARG A 390 -9.16 14.54 32.13
C ARG A 390 -8.35 15.24 33.24
N ASN A 391 -8.94 16.26 33.85
CA ASN A 391 -8.39 16.91 35.06
C ASN A 391 -8.38 15.94 36.21
#